data_2957c64fbc47e13fa1c74cb9ea25601e
#
_entry.id   2957c64fbc47e13fa1c74cb9ea25601e
#
_cell.length_a   1.000
_cell.length_b   1.000
_cell.length_c   1.000
_cell.angle_alpha   90.00
_cell.angle_beta   90.00
_cell.angle_gamma   90.00
#
_symmetry.space_group_name_H-M   'P 1'
#
loop_
_entity.id
_entity.type
_entity.pdbx_description
1 polymer ?
#
loop_
_entity_poly.entity_id
_entity_poly.type
_entity_poly.pdbx_seq_one_letter_code
_entity_poly.pdbx_strand_id
1 'polypeptide(L)'
;MFALLMMLFASFVGLSGALLVWPGADRPQHVDAVLSLNGPDEHFREQRALALVRDGYARVLLFSEGHYPEVPCPKVPHVVVVCFVPKPARTVGEIEFAARYAARHRWHTIMVVPGHTQTARARLLLARCFQGRAVVVPAAAPPLLELPYQVAYEWGALVKALIVDPGC
;
A
#
# COMPACT_ATOMS: atom_id res chain seq x y z
N MET A 1 26.20 -24.70 16.73
CA MET A 1 24.73 -24.77 16.45
C MET A 1 23.98 -23.63 17.12
N PHE A 2 24.11 -23.41 18.43
CA PHE A 2 23.41 -22.34 19.17
C PHE A 2 23.73 -20.92 18.65
N ALA A 3 25.00 -20.59 18.43
CA ALA A 3 25.40 -19.29 17.91
C ALA A 3 24.79 -18.99 16.51
N LEU A 4 24.72 -19.98 15.62
CA LEU A 4 24.12 -19.84 14.30
C LEU A 4 22.62 -19.53 14.41
N LEU A 5 21.90 -20.24 15.28
CA LEU A 5 20.46 -20.00 15.53
C LEU A 5 20.20 -18.60 16.07
N MET A 6 21.04 -18.12 16.98
CA MET A 6 20.96 -16.76 17.51
C MET A 6 21.20 -15.69 16.42
N MET A 7 22.18 -15.91 15.54
CA MET A 7 22.42 -15.00 14.41
C MET A 7 21.25 -14.97 13.42
N LEU A 8 20.68 -16.11 13.09
CA LEU A 8 19.51 -16.19 12.20
C LEU A 8 18.30 -15.49 12.83
N PHE A 9 18.06 -15.70 14.12
CA PHE A 9 16.97 -15.01 14.83
C PHE A 9 17.18 -13.50 14.87
N ALA A 10 18.39 -13.04 15.22
CA ALA A 10 18.71 -11.61 15.21
C ALA A 10 18.55 -10.97 13.82
N SER A 11 18.98 -11.68 12.78
CA SER A 11 18.81 -11.23 11.40
C SER A 11 17.33 -11.15 11.01
N PHE A 12 16.52 -12.13 11.40
CA PHE A 12 15.07 -12.12 11.15
C PHE A 12 14.38 -10.96 11.86
N VAL A 13 14.72 -10.71 13.14
CA VAL A 13 14.16 -9.57 13.90
C VAL A 13 14.58 -8.25 13.27
N GLY A 14 15.87 -8.09 12.92
CA GLY A 14 16.36 -6.89 12.24
C GLY A 14 15.67 -6.63 10.90
N LEU A 15 15.51 -7.66 10.09
CA LEU A 15 14.82 -7.57 8.79
C LEU A 15 13.33 -7.24 8.96
N SER A 16 12.65 -7.87 9.92
CA SER A 16 11.25 -7.55 10.25
C SER A 16 11.11 -6.10 10.69
N GLY A 17 12.03 -5.63 11.54
CA GLY A 17 12.08 -4.23 11.95
C GLY A 17 12.20 -3.28 10.76
N ALA A 18 13.19 -3.49 9.91
CA ALA A 18 13.47 -2.60 8.78
C ALA A 18 12.37 -2.59 7.70
N LEU A 19 11.77 -3.74 7.42
CA LEU A 19 10.80 -3.86 6.32
C LEU A 19 9.35 -3.57 6.75
N LEU A 20 8.98 -3.94 7.98
CA LEU A 20 7.57 -4.00 8.39
C LEU A 20 7.24 -3.06 9.56
N VAL A 21 8.18 -2.87 10.49
CA VAL A 21 7.94 -2.03 11.68
C VAL A 21 8.33 -0.57 11.46
N TRP A 22 9.45 -0.33 10.75
CA TRP A 22 9.93 1.01 10.37
C TRP A 22 10.15 1.10 8.87
N PRO A 23 9.11 0.87 8.05
CA PRO A 23 9.27 0.93 6.61
C PRO A 23 9.61 2.36 6.18
N GLY A 24 10.56 2.50 5.28
CA GLY A 24 10.88 3.79 4.71
C GLY A 24 9.65 4.43 4.05
N ALA A 25 9.36 5.68 4.40
CA ALA A 25 8.28 6.47 3.82
C ALA A 25 8.85 7.56 2.91
N ASP A 26 8.21 7.77 1.76
CA ASP A 26 8.55 8.89 0.90
C ASP A 26 7.87 10.16 1.42
N ARG A 27 8.43 11.32 1.08
CA ARG A 27 7.78 12.61 1.36
C ARG A 27 6.64 12.82 0.37
N PRO A 28 5.45 13.29 0.83
CA PRO A 28 4.37 13.68 -0.07
C PRO A 28 4.85 14.73 -1.08
N GLN A 29 4.40 14.59 -2.32
CA GLN A 29 4.67 15.52 -3.41
C GLN A 29 3.49 15.53 -4.37
N HIS A 30 3.39 16.56 -5.22
CA HIS A 30 2.34 16.63 -6.22
C HIS A 30 2.47 15.47 -7.23
N VAL A 31 1.35 14.80 -7.48
CA VAL A 31 1.24 13.64 -8.34
C VAL A 31 -0.06 13.68 -9.15
N ASP A 32 -0.17 12.82 -10.16
CA ASP A 32 -1.37 12.73 -10.99
C ASP A 32 -2.57 12.16 -10.20
N ALA A 33 -2.32 11.16 -9.34
CA ALA A 33 -3.35 10.56 -8.50
C ALA A 33 -2.81 9.99 -7.19
N VAL A 34 -3.68 9.91 -6.18
CA VAL A 34 -3.46 9.15 -4.95
C VAL A 34 -4.21 7.83 -5.07
N LEU A 35 -3.57 6.71 -4.71
CA LEU A 35 -4.17 5.38 -4.59
C LEU A 35 -4.23 5.01 -3.10
N SER A 36 -5.44 4.81 -2.57
CA SER A 36 -5.65 4.19 -1.26
C SER A 36 -5.78 2.69 -1.43
N LEU A 37 -4.87 1.92 -0.83
CA LEU A 37 -4.96 0.46 -0.80
C LEU A 37 -5.93 0.02 0.31
N ASN A 38 -6.51 -1.18 0.14
CA ASN A 38 -7.36 -1.81 1.14
C ASN A 38 -6.59 -2.85 1.99
N GLY A 39 -7.19 -3.30 3.11
CA GLY A 39 -6.68 -4.34 4.02
C GLY A 39 -6.96 -3.99 5.49
N PRO A 40 -6.37 -4.70 6.48
CA PRO A 40 -6.49 -4.36 7.89
C PRO A 40 -6.19 -2.87 8.12
N ASP A 41 -6.87 -2.23 9.08
CA ASP A 41 -6.73 -0.79 9.41
C ASP A 41 -7.11 0.16 8.24
N GLU A 42 -8.14 -0.20 7.51
CA GLU A 42 -8.64 0.55 6.34
C GLU A 42 -8.84 2.03 6.65
N HIS A 43 -9.42 2.37 7.79
CA HIS A 43 -9.72 3.75 8.18
C HIS A 43 -8.46 4.65 8.29
N PHE A 44 -7.31 4.14 8.71
CA PHE A 44 -6.06 4.92 8.75
C PHE A 44 -5.56 5.25 7.34
N ARG A 45 -5.71 4.31 6.39
CA ARG A 45 -5.35 4.54 4.99
C ARG A 45 -6.28 5.52 4.32
N GLU A 46 -7.60 5.33 4.54
CA GLU A 46 -8.61 6.26 4.04
C GLU A 46 -8.35 7.67 4.56
N GLN A 47 -8.21 7.86 5.87
CA GLN A 47 -7.90 9.16 6.46
C GLN A 47 -6.64 9.78 5.86
N ARG A 48 -5.57 8.97 5.70
CA ARG A 48 -4.32 9.46 5.13
C ARG A 48 -4.48 9.86 3.67
N ALA A 49 -5.14 9.04 2.85
CA ALA A 49 -5.39 9.33 1.44
C ALA A 49 -6.28 10.58 1.27
N LEU A 50 -7.33 10.69 2.06
CA LEU A 50 -8.21 11.86 2.06
C LEU A 50 -7.49 13.15 2.49
N ALA A 51 -6.61 13.08 3.50
CA ALA A 51 -5.78 14.22 3.89
C ALA A 51 -4.89 14.68 2.73
N LEU A 52 -4.19 13.76 2.07
CA LEU A 52 -3.31 14.08 0.96
C LEU A 52 -4.02 14.77 -0.22
N VAL A 53 -5.23 14.32 -0.59
CA VAL A 53 -5.98 14.98 -1.66
C VAL A 53 -6.60 16.31 -1.22
N ARG A 54 -7.00 16.45 0.05
CA ARG A 54 -7.47 17.73 0.61
C ARG A 54 -6.36 18.76 0.69
N ASP A 55 -5.13 18.32 0.98
CA ASP A 55 -3.92 19.16 0.98
C ASP A 55 -3.46 19.53 -0.43
N GLY A 56 -4.15 19.01 -1.48
CA GLY A 56 -3.92 19.40 -2.86
C GLY A 56 -2.79 18.64 -3.56
N TYR A 57 -2.27 17.55 -2.99
CA TYR A 57 -1.21 16.75 -3.63
C TYR A 57 -1.66 16.04 -4.90
N ALA A 58 -2.97 15.77 -5.06
CA ALA A 58 -3.58 15.28 -6.30
C ALA A 58 -5.04 15.71 -6.41
N ARG A 59 -5.55 15.73 -7.65
CA ARG A 59 -6.98 15.98 -7.94
C ARG A 59 -7.78 14.71 -8.19
N VAL A 60 -7.12 13.56 -8.16
CA VAL A 60 -7.75 12.26 -8.36
C VAL A 60 -7.39 11.33 -7.20
N LEU A 61 -8.40 10.66 -6.66
CA LEU A 61 -8.26 9.61 -5.67
C LEU A 61 -8.80 8.30 -6.24
N LEU A 62 -7.93 7.31 -6.39
CA LEU A 62 -8.31 5.93 -6.63
C LEU A 62 -8.54 5.26 -5.27
N PHE A 63 -9.77 4.89 -5.00
CA PHE A 63 -10.16 4.32 -3.72
C PHE A 63 -10.53 2.84 -3.88
N SER A 64 -9.73 1.95 -3.28
CA SER A 64 -10.00 0.52 -3.31
C SER A 64 -11.03 0.14 -2.25
N GLU A 65 -12.16 -0.41 -2.68
CA GLU A 65 -13.25 -0.89 -1.80
C GLU A 65 -12.96 -2.29 -1.23
N GLY A 66 -11.87 -2.92 -1.65
CA GLY A 66 -11.46 -4.25 -1.20
C GLY A 66 -12.52 -5.32 -1.49
N HIS A 67 -12.93 -6.05 -0.43
CA HIS A 67 -13.96 -7.10 -0.51
C HIS A 67 -15.36 -6.60 -0.13
N TYR A 68 -15.49 -5.36 0.30
CA TYR A 68 -16.73 -4.81 0.86
C TYR A 68 -17.23 -3.62 0.05
N PRO A 69 -17.97 -3.84 -1.04
CA PRO A 69 -18.51 -2.76 -1.87
C PRO A 69 -19.62 -1.94 -1.19
N GLU A 70 -19.92 -2.21 0.08
CA GLU A 70 -20.99 -1.54 0.84
C GLU A 70 -20.53 -0.22 1.49
N VAL A 71 -19.21 0.06 1.49
CA VAL A 71 -18.71 1.33 2.01
C VAL A 71 -18.98 2.43 0.99
N PRO A 72 -19.71 3.50 1.38
CA PRO A 72 -19.99 4.58 0.44
C PRO A 72 -18.70 5.22 -0.07
N CYS A 73 -18.58 5.34 -1.39
CA CYS A 73 -17.47 6.03 -2.01
C CYS A 73 -17.29 7.44 -1.43
N PRO A 74 -16.13 7.80 -0.90
CA PRO A 74 -15.94 9.08 -0.23
C PRO A 74 -16.12 10.24 -1.22
N LYS A 75 -16.74 11.34 -0.75
CA LYS A 75 -16.91 12.56 -1.53
C LYS A 75 -15.96 13.63 -1.01
N VAL A 76 -15.11 14.15 -1.87
CA VAL A 76 -14.17 15.23 -1.55
C VAL A 76 -14.38 16.38 -2.53
N PRO A 77 -14.65 17.61 -2.05
CA PRO A 77 -14.81 18.77 -2.93
C PRO A 77 -13.58 18.96 -3.85
N HIS A 78 -13.82 19.23 -5.13
CA HIS A 78 -12.80 19.47 -6.14
C HIS A 78 -11.83 18.30 -6.43
N VAL A 79 -12.13 17.09 -5.96
CA VAL A 79 -11.38 15.85 -6.20
C VAL A 79 -12.27 14.85 -6.91
N VAL A 80 -11.76 14.26 -7.96
CA VAL A 80 -12.41 13.13 -8.65
C VAL A 80 -12.08 11.87 -7.87
N VAL A 81 -13.09 11.26 -7.24
CA VAL A 81 -12.91 9.98 -6.53
C VAL A 81 -13.40 8.85 -7.42
N VAL A 82 -12.53 7.89 -7.66
CA VAL A 82 -12.80 6.67 -8.44
C VAL A 82 -12.72 5.48 -7.51
N CYS A 83 -13.87 4.98 -7.09
CA CYS A 83 -13.96 3.76 -6.30
C CYS A 83 -13.95 2.53 -7.19
N PHE A 84 -13.29 1.47 -6.74
CA PHE A 84 -13.18 0.24 -7.50
C PHE A 84 -13.00 -0.98 -6.62
N VAL A 85 -13.52 -2.11 -7.09
CA VAL A 85 -13.26 -3.43 -6.51
C VAL A 85 -12.11 -4.07 -7.27
N PRO A 86 -10.97 -4.37 -6.63
CA PRO A 86 -9.81 -4.91 -7.30
C PRO A 86 -10.05 -6.36 -7.78
N LYS A 87 -9.47 -6.71 -8.92
CA LYS A 87 -9.48 -8.09 -9.47
C LYS A 87 -8.05 -8.48 -9.85
N PRO A 88 -7.46 -9.46 -9.15
CA PRO A 88 -7.97 -10.17 -7.96
C PRO A 88 -8.14 -9.22 -6.76
N ALA A 89 -9.00 -9.57 -5.81
CA ALA A 89 -9.27 -8.81 -4.60
C ALA A 89 -8.08 -8.90 -3.60
N ARG A 90 -6.96 -8.31 -3.99
CA ARG A 90 -5.65 -8.31 -3.30
C ARG A 90 -4.84 -7.11 -3.77
N THR A 91 -3.77 -6.79 -3.05
CA THR A 91 -2.89 -5.64 -3.36
C THR A 91 -2.35 -5.65 -4.79
N VAL A 92 -2.06 -6.82 -5.38
CA VAL A 92 -1.66 -6.89 -6.79
C VAL A 92 -2.75 -6.36 -7.71
N GLY A 93 -4.01 -6.78 -7.52
CA GLY A 93 -5.13 -6.29 -8.33
C GLY A 93 -5.41 -4.80 -8.16
N GLU A 94 -5.16 -4.24 -6.98
CA GLU A 94 -5.27 -2.80 -6.73
C GLU A 94 -4.21 -2.02 -7.52
N ILE A 95 -2.97 -2.47 -7.48
CA ILE A 95 -1.86 -1.85 -8.21
C ILE A 95 -2.02 -2.03 -9.72
N GLU A 96 -2.47 -3.21 -10.19
CA GLU A 96 -2.80 -3.44 -11.60
C GLU A 96 -3.91 -2.51 -12.09
N PHE A 97 -4.97 -2.32 -11.28
CA PHE A 97 -6.02 -1.36 -11.62
C PHE A 97 -5.45 0.04 -11.78
N ALA A 98 -4.67 0.50 -10.80
CA ALA A 98 -4.06 1.82 -10.84
C ALA A 98 -3.11 1.98 -12.03
N ALA A 99 -2.30 0.97 -12.35
CA ALA A 99 -1.40 0.97 -13.49
C ALA A 99 -2.16 1.08 -14.83
N ARG A 100 -3.22 0.28 -15.00
CA ARG A 100 -4.08 0.37 -16.21
C ARG A 100 -4.81 1.72 -16.30
N TYR A 101 -5.27 2.24 -15.17
CA TYR A 101 -5.95 3.53 -15.12
C TYR A 101 -4.98 4.67 -15.48
N ALA A 102 -3.79 4.65 -14.89
CA ALA A 102 -2.72 5.61 -15.18
C ALA A 102 -2.32 5.60 -16.68
N ALA A 103 -2.16 4.42 -17.27
CA ALA A 103 -1.84 4.30 -18.69
C ALA A 103 -2.92 4.93 -19.60
N ARG A 104 -4.20 4.71 -19.29
CA ARG A 104 -5.32 5.31 -20.03
C ARG A 104 -5.37 6.83 -19.95
N HIS A 105 -4.97 7.38 -18.80
CA HIS A 105 -4.96 8.82 -18.53
C HIS A 105 -3.62 9.49 -18.80
N ARG A 106 -2.61 8.74 -19.26
CA ARG A 106 -1.23 9.20 -19.49
C ARG A 106 -0.57 9.79 -18.24
N TRP A 107 -0.87 9.19 -17.08
CA TRP A 107 -0.25 9.59 -15.83
C TRP A 107 1.16 9.00 -15.72
N HIS A 108 2.06 9.76 -15.16
CA HIS A 108 3.46 9.38 -14.97
C HIS A 108 3.83 9.21 -13.49
N THR A 109 3.01 9.76 -12.59
CA THR A 109 3.28 9.77 -11.16
C THR A 109 2.04 9.42 -10.36
N ILE A 110 2.15 8.47 -9.42
CA ILE A 110 1.09 8.16 -8.46
C ILE A 110 1.65 8.15 -7.04
N MET A 111 0.83 8.56 -6.08
CA MET A 111 1.12 8.39 -4.66
C MET A 111 0.27 7.24 -4.12
N VAL A 112 0.90 6.29 -3.46
CA VAL A 112 0.23 5.10 -2.95
C VAL A 112 0.24 5.14 -1.43
N VAL A 113 -0.91 4.89 -0.84
CA VAL A 113 -1.13 4.87 0.62
C VAL A 113 -1.40 3.43 1.04
N PRO A 114 -0.35 2.64 1.35
CA PRO A 114 -0.49 1.32 1.94
C PRO A 114 -0.77 1.40 3.44
N GLY A 115 -1.16 0.28 4.05
CA GLY A 115 -0.99 0.10 5.48
C GLY A 115 0.47 0.19 5.88
N HIS A 116 0.75 0.53 7.12
CA HIS A 116 2.12 0.73 7.61
C HIS A 116 3.01 -0.50 7.34
N THR A 117 2.61 -1.66 7.82
CA THR A 117 3.34 -2.94 7.63
C THR A 117 3.30 -3.45 6.19
N GLN A 118 2.33 -3.02 5.37
CA GLN A 118 2.14 -3.40 3.98
C GLN A 118 3.15 -2.71 3.03
N THR A 119 3.89 -1.71 3.50
CA THR A 119 4.71 -0.80 2.68
C THR A 119 5.73 -1.54 1.81
N ALA A 120 6.46 -2.51 2.37
CA ALA A 120 7.47 -3.26 1.62
C ALA A 120 6.83 -4.05 0.47
N ARG A 121 5.70 -4.71 0.70
CA ARG A 121 4.95 -5.46 -0.32
C ARG A 121 4.37 -4.53 -1.39
N ALA A 122 3.85 -3.38 -0.99
CA ALA A 122 3.37 -2.38 -1.94
C ALA A 122 4.49 -1.90 -2.87
N ARG A 123 5.68 -1.58 -2.34
CA ARG A 123 6.86 -1.20 -3.15
C ARG A 123 7.28 -2.29 -4.12
N LEU A 124 7.32 -3.56 -3.66
CA LEU A 124 7.65 -4.70 -4.51
C LEU A 124 6.70 -4.80 -5.70
N LEU A 125 5.40 -4.73 -5.45
CA LEU A 125 4.39 -4.85 -6.51
C LEU A 125 4.37 -3.62 -7.43
N LEU A 126 4.56 -2.41 -6.88
CA LEU A 126 4.69 -1.20 -7.70
C LEU A 126 5.88 -1.27 -8.64
N ALA A 127 7.02 -1.76 -8.17
CA ALA A 127 8.21 -1.91 -9.01
C ALA A 127 8.00 -2.90 -10.18
N ARG A 128 7.08 -3.85 -10.03
CA ARG A 128 6.74 -4.82 -11.09
C ARG A 128 5.66 -4.33 -12.04
N CYS A 129 4.66 -3.63 -11.51
CA CYS A 129 3.39 -3.40 -12.17
C CYS A 129 3.22 -1.97 -12.71
N PHE A 130 3.92 -0.99 -12.16
CA PHE A 130 3.74 0.40 -12.52
C PHE A 130 4.98 0.95 -13.24
N GLN A 131 4.81 1.38 -14.47
CA GLN A 131 5.93 1.88 -15.29
C GLN A 131 6.29 3.35 -15.04
N GLY A 132 5.49 4.05 -14.24
CA GLY A 132 5.74 5.43 -13.84
C GLY A 132 6.50 5.53 -12.51
N ARG A 133 6.54 6.74 -11.96
CA ARG A 133 7.11 7.01 -10.65
C ARG A 133 6.05 6.82 -9.56
N ALA A 134 6.29 5.92 -8.65
CA ALA A 134 5.45 5.70 -7.47
C ALA A 134 6.07 6.34 -6.22
N VAL A 135 5.26 7.09 -5.47
CA VAL A 135 5.58 7.71 -4.18
C VAL A 135 4.82 6.94 -3.11
N VAL A 136 5.49 6.33 -2.16
CA VAL A 136 4.83 5.49 -1.16
C VAL A 136 4.79 6.20 0.19
N VAL A 137 3.58 6.59 0.60
CA VAL A 137 3.32 7.34 1.84
C VAL A 137 2.40 6.50 2.71
N PRO A 138 2.94 5.67 3.60
CA PRO A 138 2.13 4.75 4.39
C PRO A 138 1.17 5.49 5.34
N ALA A 139 0.11 4.80 5.71
CA ALA A 139 -0.77 5.19 6.81
C ALA A 139 -0.02 5.17 8.15
N ALA A 140 -0.66 5.68 9.20
CA ALA A 140 -0.14 5.63 10.55
C ALA A 140 0.15 4.18 10.98
N ALA A 141 1.14 4.01 11.87
CA ALA A 141 1.43 2.71 12.45
C ALA A 141 0.23 2.20 13.26
N PRO A 142 -0.03 0.88 13.23
CA PRO A 142 -1.08 0.29 14.04
C PRO A 142 -0.74 0.36 15.53
N PRO A 143 -1.72 0.15 16.41
CA PRO A 143 -1.49 -0.02 17.83
C PRO A 143 -0.45 -1.12 18.12
N LEU A 144 0.39 -0.92 19.12
CA LEU A 144 1.47 -1.87 19.47
C LEU A 144 0.98 -3.31 19.69
N LEU A 145 -0.23 -3.48 20.20
CA LEU A 145 -0.82 -4.81 20.45
C LEU A 145 -1.17 -5.56 19.16
N GLU A 146 -1.44 -4.85 18.07
CA GLU A 146 -1.78 -5.43 16.78
C GLU A 146 -0.56 -5.70 15.90
N LEU A 147 0.54 -5.01 16.19
CA LEU A 147 1.75 -5.05 15.37
C LEU A 147 2.31 -6.46 15.17
N PRO A 148 2.43 -7.35 16.19
CA PRO A 148 2.94 -8.69 15.98
C PRO A 148 2.11 -9.52 15.02
N TYR A 149 0.78 -9.42 15.08
CA TYR A 149 -0.12 -10.10 14.17
C TYR A 149 0.07 -9.58 12.74
N GLN A 150 0.11 -8.26 12.57
CA GLN A 150 0.29 -7.64 11.25
C GLN A 150 1.65 -7.97 10.64
N VAL A 151 2.72 -8.01 11.44
CA VAL A 151 4.05 -8.43 10.97
C VAL A 151 4.03 -9.89 10.49
N ALA A 152 3.42 -10.80 11.26
CA ALA A 152 3.30 -12.20 10.85
C ALA A 152 2.48 -12.36 9.57
N TYR A 153 1.35 -11.65 9.47
CA TYR A 153 0.50 -11.63 8.29
C TYR A 153 1.27 -11.11 7.05
N GLU A 154 1.99 -10.00 7.19
CA GLU A 154 2.72 -9.39 6.07
C GLU A 154 3.92 -10.23 5.61
N TRP A 155 4.57 -10.98 6.49
CA TRP A 155 5.57 -11.96 6.07
C TRP A 155 4.95 -13.03 5.17
N GLY A 156 3.81 -13.61 5.55
CA GLY A 156 3.09 -14.57 4.71
C GLY A 156 2.66 -13.96 3.36
N ALA A 157 2.14 -12.74 3.39
CA ALA A 157 1.70 -12.03 2.19
C ALA A 157 2.88 -11.64 1.28
N LEU A 158 4.04 -11.28 1.85
CA LEU A 158 5.25 -10.95 1.10
C LEU A 158 5.85 -12.19 0.43
N VAL A 159 5.96 -13.31 1.17
CA VAL A 159 6.41 -14.59 0.62
C VAL A 159 5.49 -15.05 -0.51
N LYS A 160 4.16 -14.93 -0.31
CA LYS A 160 3.18 -15.23 -1.36
C LYS A 160 3.40 -14.38 -2.61
N ALA A 161 3.60 -13.06 -2.45
CA ALA A 161 3.85 -12.15 -3.56
C ALA A 161 5.19 -12.42 -4.28
N LEU A 162 6.17 -12.98 -3.57
CA LEU A 162 7.48 -13.29 -4.16
C LEU A 162 7.46 -14.61 -4.95
N ILE A 163 6.79 -15.64 -4.44
CA ILE A 163 6.95 -17.02 -4.90
C ILE A 163 5.69 -17.57 -5.58
N VAL A 164 4.52 -17.35 -4.97
CA VAL A 164 3.27 -18.02 -5.39
C VAL A 164 2.52 -17.22 -6.44
N ASP A 165 2.58 -15.90 -6.31
CA ASP A 165 1.74 -14.99 -7.09
C ASP A 165 2.57 -13.73 -7.45
N PRO A 166 3.57 -13.91 -8.30
CA PRO A 166 4.51 -12.82 -8.62
C PRO A 166 3.85 -11.66 -9.36
N GLY A 167 2.65 -11.80 -9.89
CA GLY A 167 1.78 -10.77 -10.50
C GLY A 167 2.46 -9.62 -11.27
N CYS A 168 1.87 -9.15 -12.36
CA CYS A 168 2.43 -8.22 -13.32
C CYS A 168 3.80 -8.69 -13.82
#